data_57a096035033ef8031fd59404cce220f
#
_entry.id   57a096035033ef8031fd59404cce220f
#
_cell.length_a   1.000
_cell.length_b   1.000
_cell.length_c   1.000
_cell.angle_alpha   90.00
_cell.angle_beta   90.00
_cell.angle_gamma   90.00
#
_symmetry.space_group_name_H-M   'P 1'
#
loop_
_entity.id
_entity.type
_entity.pdbx_description
1 polymer ?
#
loop_
_entity_poly.entity_id
_entity_poly.type
_entity_poly.pdbx_seq_one_letter_code
_entity_poly.pdbx_strand_id
1 'polypeptide(L)'
;MTETDANDLVFRVIAEESVTADLDRRIRDILVACFPADAAHFSHSRCWHSRPAWVVVALVRDGTVAAHCASVERGVMVGGTRPVTVAGVQGFSVMPDWRGSGLSDRIMERAIEEARRRGIEAGLLFCLPELEKVYVRTGWRRIDAAVVTRDGSGNPAPLPEKNITMAIPVAIPAFPPGDLDLMGPDW
;
A
#
# COMPACT_ATOMS: atom_id res chain seq x y z
N MET A 1 -27.93 15.10 1.72
CA MET A 1 -26.79 14.23 2.05
C MET A 1 -27.38 12.98 2.68
N THR A 2 -27.49 11.89 1.92
CA THR A 2 -27.90 10.59 2.44
C THR A 2 -26.71 9.99 3.19
N GLU A 3 -26.84 9.78 4.49
CA GLU A 3 -25.91 8.95 5.29
C GLU A 3 -25.88 7.57 4.65
N THR A 4 -24.79 7.24 3.96
CA THR A 4 -24.58 5.89 3.44
C THR A 4 -24.09 5.06 4.63
N ASP A 5 -24.94 4.16 5.12
CA ASP A 5 -24.65 3.29 6.26
C ASP A 5 -23.35 2.50 6.01
N ALA A 6 -22.46 2.49 7.00
CA ALA A 6 -21.23 1.68 7.00
C ALA A 6 -21.49 0.16 6.80
N ASN A 7 -22.76 -0.26 6.88
CA ASN A 7 -23.23 -1.63 6.64
C ASN A 7 -23.30 -2.04 5.15
N ASP A 8 -23.18 -1.11 4.22
CA ASP A 8 -23.33 -1.40 2.78
C ASP A 8 -21.99 -1.65 2.05
N LEU A 9 -20.88 -1.71 2.78
CA LEU A 9 -19.54 -1.92 2.20
C LEU A 9 -19.16 -3.41 2.17
N VAL A 10 -18.78 -3.89 0.99
CA VAL A 10 -18.20 -5.22 0.79
C VAL A 10 -16.70 -5.09 0.61
N PHE A 11 -15.92 -5.71 1.51
CA PHE A 11 -14.48 -5.80 1.38
C PHE A 11 -14.09 -7.02 0.55
N ARG A 12 -13.16 -6.82 -0.38
CA ARG A 12 -12.58 -7.91 -1.17
C ARG A 12 -11.06 -7.83 -1.17
N VAL A 13 -10.43 -8.98 -0.99
CA VAL A 13 -9.01 -9.20 -1.26
C VAL A 13 -8.94 -9.95 -2.58
N ILE A 14 -8.23 -9.42 -3.54
CA ILE A 14 -8.23 -9.92 -4.92
C ILE A 14 -6.77 -10.07 -5.35
N ALA A 15 -6.38 -11.26 -5.77
CA ALA A 15 -5.08 -11.50 -6.38
C ALA A 15 -4.94 -10.69 -7.68
N GLU A 16 -3.73 -10.24 -7.97
CA GLU A 16 -3.45 -9.34 -9.09
C GLU A 16 -3.98 -9.88 -10.42
N GLU A 17 -3.78 -11.16 -10.68
CA GLU A 17 -4.21 -11.84 -11.90
C GLU A 17 -5.74 -11.95 -12.03
N SER A 18 -6.47 -11.75 -10.93
CA SER A 18 -7.93 -11.79 -10.88
C SER A 18 -8.59 -10.41 -10.95
N VAL A 19 -7.79 -9.34 -11.04
CA VAL A 19 -8.31 -7.97 -11.21
C VAL A 19 -8.87 -7.84 -12.64
N THR A 20 -10.17 -7.67 -12.74
CA THR A 20 -10.84 -7.48 -14.04
C THR A 20 -10.59 -6.08 -14.59
N ALA A 21 -10.73 -5.90 -15.91
CA ALA A 21 -10.59 -4.59 -16.55
C ALA A 21 -11.57 -3.54 -15.99
N ASP A 22 -12.78 -3.94 -15.59
CA ASP A 22 -13.75 -3.06 -14.97
C ASP A 22 -13.30 -2.62 -13.57
N LEU A 23 -12.81 -3.54 -12.74
CA LEU A 23 -12.28 -3.22 -11.43
C LEU A 23 -11.01 -2.38 -11.52
N ASP A 24 -10.10 -2.68 -12.47
CA ASP A 24 -8.91 -1.85 -12.74
C ASP A 24 -9.29 -0.40 -13.02
N ARG A 25 -10.28 -0.16 -13.88
CA ARG A 25 -10.77 1.17 -14.17
C ARG A 25 -11.30 1.86 -12.91
N ARG A 26 -12.16 1.20 -12.11
CA ARG A 26 -12.71 1.76 -10.87
C ARG A 26 -11.64 2.05 -9.82
N ILE A 27 -10.58 1.22 -9.75
CA ILE A 27 -9.41 1.52 -8.89
C ILE A 27 -8.68 2.76 -9.41
N ARG A 28 -8.50 2.91 -10.72
CA ARG A 28 -7.88 4.14 -11.26
C ARG A 28 -8.74 5.38 -10.98
N ASP A 29 -10.05 5.28 -11.03
CA ASP A 29 -10.96 6.39 -10.72
C ASP A 29 -10.75 6.92 -9.28
N ILE A 30 -10.65 6.03 -8.28
CA ILE A 30 -10.35 6.48 -6.90
C ILE A 30 -8.93 7.02 -6.77
N LEU A 31 -7.94 6.45 -7.45
CA LEU A 31 -6.56 6.94 -7.41
C LEU A 31 -6.46 8.34 -8.02
N VAL A 32 -7.09 8.58 -9.16
CA VAL A 32 -7.19 9.93 -9.78
C VAL A 32 -7.84 10.93 -8.82
N ALA A 33 -8.93 10.55 -8.16
CA ALA A 33 -9.63 11.42 -7.21
C ALA A 33 -8.80 11.72 -5.94
N CYS A 34 -8.00 10.75 -5.48
CA CYS A 34 -7.23 10.88 -4.25
C CYS A 34 -5.83 11.46 -4.45
N PHE A 35 -5.27 11.34 -5.65
CA PHE A 35 -3.93 11.82 -6.03
C PHE A 35 -4.02 12.79 -7.22
N PRO A 36 -4.61 13.98 -7.08
CA PRO A 36 -4.86 14.88 -8.20
C PRO A 36 -3.57 15.38 -8.88
N ALA A 37 -2.45 15.48 -8.16
CA ALA A 37 -1.16 15.85 -8.72
C ALA A 37 -0.62 14.77 -9.68
N ASP A 38 -1.01 13.52 -9.51
CA ASP A 38 -0.57 12.36 -10.26
C ASP A 38 -1.70 11.76 -11.13
N ALA A 39 -2.79 12.53 -11.33
CA ALA A 39 -3.98 12.08 -12.06
C ALA A 39 -3.66 11.59 -13.48
N ALA A 40 -2.72 12.25 -14.19
CA ALA A 40 -2.28 11.82 -15.51
C ALA A 40 -1.68 10.41 -15.49
N HIS A 41 -0.87 10.08 -14.50
CA HIS A 41 -0.31 8.74 -14.29
C HIS A 41 -1.42 7.74 -14.00
N PHE A 42 -2.27 8.01 -13.00
CA PHE A 42 -3.31 7.08 -12.57
C PHE A 42 -4.47 6.93 -13.55
N SER A 43 -4.63 7.82 -14.52
CA SER A 43 -5.58 7.61 -15.62
C SER A 43 -5.21 6.40 -16.50
N HIS A 44 -3.94 5.98 -16.52
CA HIS A 44 -3.43 4.89 -17.34
C HIS A 44 -2.91 3.70 -16.54
N SER A 45 -2.49 3.89 -15.28
CA SER A 45 -1.93 2.86 -14.40
C SER A 45 -2.53 2.94 -13.01
N ARG A 46 -2.74 1.79 -12.35
CA ARG A 46 -3.10 1.74 -10.93
C ARG A 46 -1.89 1.43 -10.02
N CYS A 47 -0.71 1.37 -10.59
CA CYS A 47 0.54 1.08 -9.89
C CYS A 47 1.51 2.23 -10.10
N TRP A 48 2.37 2.49 -9.11
CA TRP A 48 3.49 3.41 -9.27
C TRP A 48 4.56 2.77 -10.18
N HIS A 49 5.52 2.08 -9.61
CA HIS A 49 6.63 1.46 -10.34
C HIS A 49 6.62 -0.06 -10.27
N SER A 50 5.93 -0.61 -9.27
CA SER A 50 5.90 -2.06 -9.01
C SER A 50 4.49 -2.61 -9.12
N ARG A 51 4.36 -3.75 -9.83
CA ARG A 51 3.10 -4.46 -9.92
C ARG A 51 2.75 -5.10 -8.58
N PRO A 52 1.53 -4.95 -8.05
CA PRO A 52 1.13 -5.60 -6.82
C PRO A 52 0.97 -7.11 -6.98
N ALA A 53 0.99 -7.84 -5.87
CA ALA A 53 0.59 -9.24 -5.81
C ALA A 53 -0.90 -9.39 -5.52
N TRP A 54 -1.48 -8.42 -4.78
CA TRP A 54 -2.93 -8.35 -4.52
C TRP A 54 -3.38 -6.92 -4.26
N VAL A 55 -4.69 -6.74 -4.35
CA VAL A 55 -5.37 -5.50 -3.94
C VAL A 55 -6.44 -5.79 -2.89
N VAL A 56 -6.69 -4.82 -2.02
CA VAL A 56 -7.83 -4.79 -1.12
C VAL A 56 -8.72 -3.61 -1.51
N VAL A 57 -10.01 -3.87 -1.70
CA VAL A 57 -10.99 -2.84 -2.04
C VAL A 57 -12.19 -2.90 -1.11
N ALA A 58 -12.75 -1.73 -0.79
CA ALA A 58 -14.06 -1.59 -0.19
C ALA A 58 -15.02 -1.09 -1.28
N LEU A 59 -16.03 -1.89 -1.58
CA LEU A 59 -17.00 -1.64 -2.64
C LEU A 59 -18.34 -1.24 -2.01
N VAL A 60 -18.93 -0.16 -2.52
CA VAL A 60 -20.33 0.21 -2.28
C VAL A 60 -21.24 -0.71 -3.14
N ARG A 61 -22.54 -0.75 -2.85
CA ARG A 61 -23.52 -1.59 -3.58
C ARG A 61 -23.53 -1.39 -5.09
N ASP A 62 -23.32 -0.17 -5.56
CA ASP A 62 -23.25 0.16 -7.00
C ASP A 62 -21.92 -0.26 -7.65
N GLY A 63 -20.99 -0.83 -6.85
CA GLY A 63 -19.68 -1.24 -7.27
C GLY A 63 -18.63 -0.14 -7.27
N THR A 64 -18.94 1.08 -6.80
CA THR A 64 -17.94 2.14 -6.60
C THR A 64 -16.90 1.70 -5.59
N VAL A 65 -15.61 1.97 -5.87
CA VAL A 65 -14.52 1.71 -4.93
C VAL A 65 -14.43 2.86 -3.95
N ALA A 66 -14.86 2.64 -2.71
CA ALA A 66 -14.80 3.62 -1.63
C ALA A 66 -13.41 3.72 -0.98
N ALA A 67 -12.66 2.61 -0.98
CA ALA A 67 -11.27 2.60 -0.53
C ALA A 67 -10.47 1.50 -1.25
N HIS A 68 -9.16 1.70 -1.34
CA HIS A 68 -8.24 0.82 -2.04
C HIS A 68 -6.88 0.77 -1.32
N CYS A 69 -6.24 -0.38 -1.39
CA CYS A 69 -4.85 -0.59 -1.02
C CYS A 69 -4.27 -1.70 -1.91
N ALA A 70 -3.11 -1.48 -2.47
CA ALA A 70 -2.38 -2.52 -3.20
C ALA A 70 -1.12 -2.94 -2.43
N SER A 71 -0.72 -4.19 -2.56
CA SER A 71 0.45 -4.74 -1.89
C SER A 71 1.36 -5.44 -2.90
N VAL A 72 2.62 -5.02 -2.93
CA VAL A 72 3.72 -5.68 -3.64
C VAL A 72 4.33 -6.72 -2.71
N GLU A 73 4.47 -7.95 -3.18
CA GLU A 73 5.20 -9.00 -2.45
C GLU A 73 6.63 -9.06 -2.95
N ARG A 74 7.60 -8.85 -2.06
CA ARG A 74 9.02 -8.81 -2.44
C ARG A 74 9.93 -9.17 -1.28
N GLY A 75 11.06 -9.84 -1.59
CA GLY A 75 12.21 -9.92 -0.70
C GLY A 75 13.02 -8.63 -0.75
N VAL A 76 13.28 -8.03 0.39
CA VAL A 76 14.18 -6.88 0.56
C VAL A 76 15.38 -7.30 1.39
N MET A 77 16.52 -6.61 1.22
CA MET A 77 17.70 -6.85 2.04
C MET A 77 17.82 -5.81 3.13
N VAL A 78 17.96 -6.25 4.37
CA VAL A 78 18.13 -5.38 5.55
C VAL A 78 19.52 -5.49 6.10
N GLY A 79 20.19 -4.37 6.35
CA GLY A 79 21.56 -4.32 6.86
C GLY A 79 22.57 -5.05 5.96
N GLY A 80 22.27 -5.18 4.68
CA GLY A 80 23.12 -5.84 3.68
C GLY A 80 23.23 -7.36 3.78
N THR A 81 22.64 -7.99 4.79
CA THR A 81 22.84 -9.43 5.06
C THR A 81 21.56 -10.22 5.34
N ARG A 82 20.48 -9.55 5.76
CA ARG A 82 19.24 -10.24 6.15
C ARG A 82 18.15 -10.06 5.12
N PRO A 83 17.76 -11.09 4.37
CA PRO A 83 16.58 -11.05 3.54
C PRO A 83 15.31 -11.04 4.42
N VAL A 84 14.32 -10.21 4.04
CA VAL A 84 13.00 -10.14 4.68
C VAL A 84 11.96 -10.07 3.58
N THR A 85 10.96 -10.94 3.64
CA THR A 85 9.82 -10.87 2.72
C THR A 85 8.83 -9.83 3.21
N VAL A 86 8.52 -8.85 2.36
CA VAL A 86 7.64 -7.74 2.73
C VAL A 86 6.40 -7.64 1.84
N ALA A 87 5.32 -7.14 2.43
CA ALA A 87 4.18 -6.56 1.72
C ALA A 87 4.41 -5.06 1.59
N GLY A 88 4.83 -4.62 0.42
CA GLY A 88 5.02 -3.20 0.10
C GLY A 88 3.68 -2.53 -0.23
N VAL A 89 3.20 -1.63 0.63
CA VAL A 89 1.90 -0.98 0.47
C VAL A 89 1.99 0.21 -0.46
N GLN A 90 1.13 0.25 -1.48
CA GLN A 90 1.01 1.36 -2.43
C GLN A 90 -0.45 1.71 -2.73
N GLY A 91 -0.67 2.92 -3.27
CA GLY A 91 -1.98 3.37 -3.74
C GLY A 91 -3.06 3.38 -2.66
N PHE A 92 -2.66 3.46 -1.38
CA PHE A 92 -3.60 3.49 -0.25
C PHE A 92 -4.45 4.76 -0.32
N SER A 93 -5.75 4.59 -0.49
CA SER A 93 -6.68 5.68 -0.76
C SER A 93 -8.06 5.42 -0.17
N VAL A 94 -8.71 6.51 0.26
CA VAL A 94 -10.11 6.54 0.71
C VAL A 94 -10.77 7.74 0.05
N MET A 95 -11.88 7.49 -0.64
CA MET A 95 -12.67 8.55 -1.28
C MET A 95 -13.00 9.65 -0.28
N PRO A 96 -12.98 10.94 -0.67
CA PRO A 96 -13.23 12.06 0.23
C PRO A 96 -14.49 11.91 1.07
N ASP A 97 -15.59 11.47 0.47
CA ASP A 97 -16.90 11.31 1.14
C ASP A 97 -16.92 10.19 2.20
N TRP A 98 -15.93 9.30 2.18
CA TRP A 98 -15.76 8.19 3.12
C TRP A 98 -14.68 8.44 4.18
N ARG A 99 -14.02 9.60 4.14
CA ARG A 99 -12.99 9.94 5.15
C ARG A 99 -13.64 10.17 6.51
N GLY A 100 -12.92 9.84 7.58
CA GLY A 100 -13.44 9.95 8.94
C GLY A 100 -14.35 8.80 9.39
N SER A 101 -14.71 7.86 8.50
CA SER A 101 -15.57 6.69 8.81
C SER A 101 -14.82 5.48 9.39
N GLY A 102 -13.50 5.57 9.61
CA GLY A 102 -12.66 4.43 10.03
C GLY A 102 -12.30 3.46 8.87
N LEU A 103 -12.68 3.79 7.64
CA LEU A 103 -12.47 2.91 6.49
C LEU A 103 -10.98 2.71 6.17
N SER A 104 -10.14 3.71 6.43
CA SER A 104 -8.68 3.60 6.31
C SER A 104 -8.11 2.47 7.16
N ASP A 105 -8.54 2.38 8.40
CA ASP A 105 -8.03 1.38 9.34
C ASP A 105 -8.49 -0.03 8.90
N ARG A 106 -9.76 -0.18 8.53
CA ARG A 106 -10.34 -1.44 8.05
C ARG A 106 -9.66 -1.97 6.78
N ILE A 107 -9.32 -1.11 5.82
CA ILE A 107 -8.60 -1.51 4.58
C ILE A 107 -7.18 -1.95 4.92
N MET A 108 -6.49 -1.21 5.78
CA MET A 108 -5.12 -1.53 6.18
C MET A 108 -5.06 -2.85 6.97
N GLU A 109 -5.97 -3.06 7.89
CA GLU A 109 -6.10 -4.32 8.63
C GLU A 109 -6.25 -5.52 7.68
N ARG A 110 -7.14 -5.40 6.66
CA ARG A 110 -7.32 -6.46 5.63
C ARG A 110 -6.06 -6.71 4.82
N ALA A 111 -5.30 -5.66 4.48
CA ALA A 111 -4.05 -5.83 3.76
C ALA A 111 -3.02 -6.60 4.60
N ILE A 112 -2.93 -6.30 5.90
CA ILE A 112 -2.03 -6.98 6.84
C ILE A 112 -2.51 -8.40 7.16
N GLU A 113 -3.81 -8.64 7.28
CA GLU A 113 -4.37 -9.99 7.43
C GLU A 113 -3.99 -10.88 6.23
N GLU A 114 -4.10 -10.36 5.01
CA GLU A 114 -3.70 -11.10 3.81
C GLU A 114 -2.19 -11.34 3.77
N ALA A 115 -1.37 -10.37 4.14
CA ALA A 115 0.07 -10.55 4.26
C ALA A 115 0.41 -11.68 5.26
N ARG A 116 -0.27 -11.73 6.41
CA ARG A 116 -0.12 -12.79 7.41
C ARG A 116 -0.53 -14.16 6.86
N ARG A 117 -1.66 -14.23 6.15
CA ARG A 117 -2.15 -15.47 5.52
C ARG A 117 -1.15 -16.02 4.49
N ARG A 118 -0.39 -15.14 3.83
CA ARG A 118 0.66 -15.51 2.87
C ARG A 118 2.01 -15.84 3.52
N GLY A 119 2.13 -15.70 4.83
CA GLY A 119 3.39 -15.95 5.55
C GLY A 119 4.44 -14.86 5.35
N ILE A 120 4.03 -13.66 4.93
CA ILE A 120 4.92 -12.51 4.74
C ILE A 120 5.42 -12.03 6.11
N GLU A 121 6.72 -11.73 6.19
CA GLU A 121 7.38 -11.41 7.46
C GLU A 121 7.00 -10.02 7.99
N ALA A 122 6.89 -9.00 7.09
CA ALA A 122 6.60 -7.63 7.49
C ALA A 122 5.83 -6.85 6.42
N GLY A 123 5.15 -5.78 6.82
CA GLY A 123 4.69 -4.73 5.94
C GLY A 123 5.73 -3.62 5.84
N LEU A 124 5.83 -2.97 4.66
CA LEU A 124 6.70 -1.83 4.41
C LEU A 124 5.97 -0.80 3.56
N LEU A 125 6.11 0.49 3.88
CA LEU A 125 5.54 1.58 3.09
C LEU A 125 6.39 2.84 3.17
N PHE A 126 6.16 3.71 2.19
CA PHE A 126 6.77 5.04 2.07
C PHE A 126 5.66 6.07 2.00
N CYS A 127 5.69 7.08 2.85
CA CYS A 127 4.66 8.11 2.87
C CYS A 127 5.22 9.48 3.25
N LEU A 128 4.44 10.52 2.99
CA LEU A 128 4.75 11.86 3.49
C LEU A 128 4.64 11.90 5.01
N PRO A 129 5.49 12.67 5.71
CA PRO A 129 5.50 12.74 7.18
C PRO A 129 4.15 13.07 7.82
N GLU A 130 3.34 13.90 7.19
CA GLU A 130 2.01 14.28 7.69
C GLU A 130 1.02 13.11 7.73
N LEU A 131 1.28 12.03 6.99
CA LEU A 131 0.45 10.81 6.98
C LEU A 131 0.86 9.79 8.03
N GLU A 132 1.98 9.97 8.73
CA GLU A 132 2.48 9.04 9.74
C GLU A 132 1.39 8.62 10.75
N LYS A 133 0.63 9.62 11.27
CA LYS A 133 -0.44 9.39 12.24
C LYS A 133 -1.57 8.47 11.72
N VAL A 134 -1.77 8.41 10.41
CA VAL A 134 -2.78 7.53 9.81
C VAL A 134 -2.36 6.06 9.99
N TYR A 135 -1.10 5.76 9.72
CA TYR A 135 -0.56 4.41 9.77
C TYR A 135 -0.27 3.94 11.19
N VAL A 136 0.17 4.84 12.09
CA VAL A 136 0.44 4.50 13.50
C VAL A 136 -0.79 3.89 14.19
N ARG A 137 -2.01 4.31 13.83
CA ARG A 137 -3.26 3.75 14.38
C ARG A 137 -3.41 2.25 14.14
N THR A 138 -2.88 1.75 13.02
CA THR A 138 -2.94 0.33 12.65
C THR A 138 -1.64 -0.42 12.94
N GLY A 139 -0.80 0.13 13.82
CA GLY A 139 0.38 -0.57 14.36
C GLY A 139 1.68 -0.34 13.62
N TRP A 140 1.68 0.43 12.53
CA TRP A 140 2.91 0.79 11.81
C TRP A 140 3.81 1.68 12.68
N ARG A 141 5.11 1.53 12.46
CA ARG A 141 6.14 2.33 13.13
C ARG A 141 7.08 2.92 12.10
N ARG A 142 7.45 4.18 12.29
CA ARG A 142 8.53 4.79 11.54
C ARG A 142 9.84 4.06 11.86
N ILE A 143 10.63 3.82 10.84
CA ILE A 143 11.99 3.28 10.97
C ILE A 143 12.98 4.29 10.38
N ASP A 144 14.11 4.44 11.04
CA ASP A 144 15.22 5.28 10.59
C ASP A 144 16.20 4.37 9.83
N ALA A 145 16.06 4.34 8.51
CA ALA A 145 16.83 3.50 7.62
C ALA A 145 17.05 4.23 6.29
N ALA A 146 18.27 4.23 5.79
CA ALA A 146 18.50 4.62 4.40
C ALA A 146 17.87 3.55 3.48
N VAL A 147 17.20 4.01 2.43
CA VAL A 147 16.50 3.12 1.49
C VAL A 147 17.10 3.28 0.11
N VAL A 148 17.57 2.15 -0.45
CA VAL A 148 18.04 2.05 -1.82
C VAL A 148 16.99 1.34 -2.66
N THR A 149 16.59 1.97 -3.75
CA THR A 149 15.73 1.41 -4.80
C THR A 149 16.57 1.04 -6.02
N ARG A 150 15.95 0.57 -7.08
CA ARG A 150 16.59 0.32 -8.38
C ARG A 150 15.85 1.08 -9.47
N ASP A 151 16.60 1.81 -10.31
CA ASP A 151 16.04 2.43 -11.50
C ASP A 151 15.67 1.38 -12.58
N GLY A 152 15.10 1.83 -13.68
CA GLY A 152 14.71 0.93 -14.79
C GLY A 152 15.88 0.19 -15.47
N SER A 153 17.12 0.59 -15.19
CA SER A 153 18.34 -0.09 -15.63
C SER A 153 18.95 -1.00 -14.56
N GLY A 154 18.33 -1.06 -13.38
CA GLY A 154 18.81 -1.86 -12.24
C GLY A 154 19.87 -1.17 -11.38
N ASN A 155 20.22 0.10 -11.66
CA ASN A 155 21.19 0.83 -10.86
C ASN A 155 20.59 1.27 -9.54
N PRO A 156 21.37 1.27 -8.43
CA PRO A 156 20.91 1.80 -7.15
C PRO A 156 20.53 3.28 -7.26
N ALA A 157 19.39 3.63 -6.66
CA ALA A 157 18.89 5.00 -6.55
C ALA A 157 18.32 5.22 -5.14
N PRO A 158 18.46 6.41 -4.54
CA PRO A 158 17.86 6.70 -3.24
C PRO A 158 16.35 6.85 -3.36
N LEU A 159 15.63 6.54 -2.28
CA LEU A 159 14.22 6.90 -2.14
C LEU A 159 14.09 8.44 -2.10
N PRO A 160 13.02 9.04 -2.66
CA PRO A 160 12.79 10.49 -2.53
C PRO A 160 12.82 10.97 -1.07
N GLU A 161 13.65 11.97 -0.76
CA GLU A 161 13.88 12.49 0.61
C GLU A 161 12.60 12.97 1.32
N LYS A 162 11.56 13.35 0.58
CA LYS A 162 10.28 13.78 1.14
C LYS A 162 9.52 12.67 1.88
N ASN A 163 9.86 11.41 1.64
CA ASN A 163 9.16 10.27 2.20
C ASN A 163 9.83 9.78 3.49
N ILE A 164 9.00 9.36 4.44
CA ILE A 164 9.43 8.56 5.58
C ILE A 164 9.15 7.08 5.29
N THR A 165 9.95 6.22 5.93
CA THR A 165 9.78 4.77 5.85
C THR A 165 9.05 4.28 7.08
N MET A 166 8.00 3.48 6.88
CA MET A 166 7.27 2.85 7.98
C MET A 166 7.21 1.34 7.77
N ALA A 167 7.32 0.59 8.87
CA ALA A 167 7.23 -0.86 8.87
C ALA A 167 6.27 -1.38 9.95
N ILE A 168 5.71 -2.56 9.71
CA ILE A 168 4.92 -3.32 10.67
C ILE A 168 5.37 -4.78 10.65
N PRO A 169 5.73 -5.40 11.79
CA PRO A 169 5.99 -6.83 11.85
C PRO A 169 4.66 -7.60 11.65
N VAL A 170 4.69 -8.67 10.83
CA VAL A 170 3.52 -9.50 10.51
C VAL A 170 3.72 -10.94 10.99
N ALA A 171 4.77 -11.62 10.52
CA ALA A 171 5.12 -12.99 10.94
C ALA A 171 6.46 -13.04 11.70
N ILE A 172 7.09 -11.91 11.94
CA ILE A 172 8.31 -11.76 12.76
C ILE A 172 8.00 -10.93 14.01
N PRO A 173 8.74 -11.10 15.11
CA PRO A 173 8.47 -10.38 16.36
C PRO A 173 8.78 -8.88 16.27
N ALA A 174 9.72 -8.48 15.41
CA ALA A 174 10.10 -7.09 15.17
C ALA A 174 10.72 -6.94 13.79
N PHE A 175 10.55 -5.77 13.15
CA PHE A 175 11.29 -5.45 11.93
C PHE A 175 12.79 -5.28 12.28
N PRO A 176 13.71 -5.92 11.54
CA PRO A 176 15.12 -5.85 11.85
C PRO A 176 15.69 -4.46 11.60
N PRO A 177 16.68 -4.00 12.41
CA PRO A 177 17.35 -2.72 12.18
C PRO A 177 18.33 -2.81 11.01
N GLY A 178 18.58 -1.68 10.37
CA GLY A 178 19.58 -1.52 9.30
C GLY A 178 18.98 -0.87 8.04
N ASP A 179 19.87 -0.47 7.15
CA ASP A 179 19.50 0.10 5.87
C ASP A 179 18.80 -0.92 4.96
N LEU A 180 17.97 -0.43 4.07
CA LEU A 180 17.14 -1.25 3.19
C LEU A 180 17.62 -1.18 1.75
N ASP A 181 17.82 -2.33 1.11
CA ASP A 181 17.84 -2.44 -0.36
C ASP A 181 16.53 -3.12 -0.78
N LEU A 182 15.72 -2.41 -1.56
CA LEU A 182 14.42 -2.91 -2.03
C LEU A 182 14.57 -3.99 -3.10
N MET A 183 15.78 -4.26 -3.58
CA MET A 183 16.09 -5.24 -4.63
C MET A 183 15.29 -5.01 -5.92
N GLY A 184 14.76 -3.80 -6.10
CA GLY A 184 13.93 -3.40 -7.25
C GLY A 184 13.45 -1.96 -7.14
N PRO A 185 12.58 -1.49 -8.05
CA PRO A 185 11.98 -0.16 -7.95
C PRO A 185 11.10 -0.05 -6.70
N ASP A 186 10.88 1.16 -6.25
CA ASP A 186 9.90 1.45 -5.18
C ASP A 186 8.45 1.12 -5.61
N TRP A 187 7.51 1.36 -4.73
CA TRP A 187 6.07 1.16 -4.96
C TRP A 187 5.22 2.30 -4.37
#